data_76585be9dc65bbd57550caeb05b4cf85
#
_entry.id   76585be9dc65bbd57550caeb05b4cf85
#
_cell.length_a   1.000
_cell.length_b   1.000
_cell.length_c   1.000
_cell.angle_alpha   90.00
_cell.angle_beta   90.00
_cell.angle_gamma   90.00
#
_symmetry.space_group_name_H-M   'P 1'
#
loop_
_entity.id
_entity.type
_entity.pdbx_description
1 polymer ?
#
loop_
_entity_poly.entity_id
_entity_poly.type
_entity_poly.pdbx_seq_one_letter_code
_entity_poly.pdbx_strand_id
1 'polypeptide(L)'
;RREFLKNVCPSVALAFFGVTMLEACSSGGDDNDVPSGGGGTGNNNSKGYTVSGNTVVITLSNSNFSSLNSSGWMNFGAEAMLILKIDASTYRAFTNSCPHQGNSSQWSYNTSQDRFVCGAHNSQFPTDCTTNGTRNGADAGLLKCYTTVLNDGKLTVTKS
;
A
#
# COMPACT_ATOMS: atom_id res chain seq x y z
N ARG A 1 -45.14 24.41 -19.24
CA ARG A 1 -45.03 23.31 -18.22
C ARG A 1 -44.68 21.96 -18.82
N ARG A 2 -44.20 21.88 -20.05
CA ARG A 2 -43.84 20.58 -20.70
C ARG A 2 -42.37 20.46 -21.09
N GLU A 3 -41.53 21.40 -20.75
CA GLU A 3 -40.11 21.40 -21.16
C GLU A 3 -39.12 20.93 -20.07
N PHE A 4 -39.58 20.74 -18.84
CA PHE A 4 -38.71 20.34 -17.72
C PHE A 4 -38.30 18.87 -17.75
N LEU A 5 -39.04 18.02 -18.47
CA LEU A 5 -38.80 16.57 -18.49
C LEU A 5 -37.88 16.08 -19.62
N LYS A 6 -37.36 16.97 -20.48
CA LYS A 6 -36.48 16.57 -21.56
C LYS A 6 -34.99 16.46 -21.19
N ASN A 7 -34.61 17.00 -20.02
CA ASN A 7 -33.20 17.03 -19.58
C ASN A 7 -32.94 16.21 -18.29
N VAL A 8 -33.84 15.33 -17.90
CA VAL A 8 -33.58 14.41 -16.77
C VAL A 8 -32.90 13.16 -17.35
N CYS A 9 -31.62 13.00 -17.07
CA CYS A 9 -30.87 11.78 -17.39
C CYS A 9 -31.65 10.54 -16.94
N PRO A 10 -31.76 9.49 -17.75
CA PRO A 10 -32.50 8.24 -17.40
C PRO A 10 -31.90 7.48 -16.21
N SER A 11 -30.73 7.89 -15.72
CA SER A 11 -30.07 7.31 -14.55
C SER A 11 -30.78 7.54 -13.21
N VAL A 12 -31.69 8.53 -13.12
CA VAL A 12 -32.43 8.80 -11.85
C VAL A 12 -33.62 7.86 -11.66
N ALA A 13 -34.13 7.26 -12.75
CA ALA A 13 -35.27 6.34 -12.68
C ALA A 13 -34.89 4.90 -12.26
N LEU A 14 -33.59 4.54 -12.32
CA LEU A 14 -33.13 3.18 -12.00
C LEU A 14 -32.71 3.00 -10.54
N ALA A 15 -32.63 4.07 -9.75
CA ALA A 15 -32.27 4.01 -8.32
C ALA A 15 -33.34 3.32 -7.44
N PHE A 16 -34.53 3.10 -7.96
CA PHE A 16 -35.60 2.45 -7.22
C PHE A 16 -35.67 0.93 -7.36
N PHE A 17 -34.85 0.32 -8.24
CA PHE A 17 -34.90 -1.13 -8.48
C PHE A 17 -33.62 -1.87 -8.09
N GLY A 18 -32.72 -1.29 -7.32
CA GLY A 18 -31.63 -2.02 -6.66
C GLY A 18 -30.65 -2.74 -7.58
N VAL A 19 -30.53 -2.34 -8.87
CA VAL A 19 -29.54 -2.90 -9.80
C VAL A 19 -28.48 -1.86 -10.09
N THR A 20 -27.32 -2.00 -9.46
CA THR A 20 -26.11 -1.22 -9.77
C THR A 20 -25.48 -1.76 -11.05
N MET A 21 -25.88 -1.26 -12.21
CA MET A 21 -25.10 -1.35 -13.44
C MET A 21 -24.34 -0.03 -13.61
N LEU A 22 -23.12 -0.01 -13.16
CA LEU A 22 -22.12 1.02 -13.44
C LEU A 22 -21.31 0.58 -14.66
N GLU A 23 -21.85 0.79 -15.83
CA GLU A 23 -21.04 0.87 -17.06
C GLU A 23 -21.62 1.85 -18.06
N ALA A 24 -20.71 2.63 -18.62
CA ALA A 24 -20.80 3.46 -19.80
C ALA A 24 -21.31 4.90 -19.64
N CYS A 25 -20.35 5.81 -19.54
CA CYS A 25 -20.29 6.95 -20.45
C CYS A 25 -18.83 7.35 -20.66
N SER A 26 -18.24 6.79 -21.71
CA SER A 26 -17.02 7.30 -22.34
C SER A 26 -17.44 8.07 -23.58
N SER A 27 -17.26 9.40 -23.58
CA SER A 27 -16.97 10.17 -24.78
C SER A 27 -16.47 11.56 -24.41
N GLY A 28 -15.25 11.80 -24.71
CA GLY A 28 -14.49 12.89 -25.27
C GLY A 28 -14.79 14.34 -24.88
N GLY A 29 -13.73 15.08 -24.57
CA GLY A 29 -13.71 16.54 -24.62
C GLY A 29 -12.86 17.15 -23.50
N ASP A 30 -11.85 17.84 -23.93
CA ASP A 30 -10.78 18.53 -23.22
C ASP A 30 -11.20 19.53 -22.14
N ASP A 31 -10.18 19.85 -21.34
CA ASP A 31 -9.89 21.04 -20.54
C ASP A 31 -10.13 20.99 -19.02
N ASN A 32 -8.98 21.02 -18.37
CA ASN A 32 -8.60 21.69 -17.12
C ASN A 32 -9.70 22.13 -16.14
N ASP A 33 -9.71 21.50 -14.99
CA ASP A 33 -9.45 22.09 -13.67
C ASP A 33 -9.69 21.08 -12.56
N VAL A 34 -8.70 20.94 -11.68
CA VAL A 34 -8.78 20.09 -10.49
C VAL A 34 -9.47 20.87 -9.38
N PRO A 35 -10.41 20.25 -8.65
CA PRO A 35 -10.28 20.27 -7.20
C PRO A 35 -10.23 18.86 -6.59
N SER A 36 -9.23 18.71 -5.78
CA SER A 36 -8.97 17.61 -4.86
C SER A 36 -10.18 17.27 -3.99
N GLY A 37 -10.56 16.00 -3.96
CA GLY A 37 -11.51 15.51 -2.97
C GLY A 37 -12.28 14.26 -3.40
N GLY A 38 -11.91 13.10 -2.85
CA GLY A 38 -12.84 11.96 -2.75
C GLY A 38 -12.50 10.75 -3.60
N GLY A 39 -12.11 9.68 -2.93
CA GLY A 39 -12.17 8.26 -3.22
C GLY A 39 -12.40 7.80 -4.66
N GLY A 40 -11.39 7.87 -5.52
CA GLY A 40 -11.43 7.22 -6.81
C GLY A 40 -11.07 5.74 -6.67
N THR A 41 -12.00 4.84 -6.90
CA THR A 41 -11.72 3.45 -7.29
C THR A 41 -11.06 3.45 -8.66
N GLY A 42 -9.84 3.98 -8.74
CA GLY A 42 -8.99 3.89 -9.92
C GLY A 42 -8.66 2.41 -10.15
N ASN A 43 -8.76 1.99 -11.39
CA ASN A 43 -8.39 0.65 -11.86
C ASN A 43 -6.92 0.36 -11.50
N ASN A 44 -6.67 -0.11 -10.26
CA ASN A 44 -5.35 -0.32 -9.67
C ASN A 44 -4.64 -1.59 -10.19
N ASN A 45 -5.20 -2.23 -11.23
CA ASN A 45 -4.66 -3.47 -11.76
C ASN A 45 -3.25 -3.31 -12.36
N SER A 46 -2.93 -2.12 -12.89
CA SER A 46 -1.59 -1.79 -13.40
C SER A 46 -0.56 -1.59 -12.27
N LYS A 47 -0.99 -1.14 -11.09
CA LYS A 47 -0.10 -0.92 -9.93
C LYS A 47 0.22 -2.22 -9.19
N GLY A 48 -0.60 -3.27 -9.34
CA GLY A 48 -0.44 -4.53 -8.66
C GLY A 48 -0.82 -4.52 -7.18
N TYR A 49 -1.52 -3.49 -6.70
CA TYR A 49 -2.07 -3.42 -5.35
C TYR A 49 -3.33 -2.57 -5.28
N THR A 50 -4.12 -2.77 -4.23
CA THR A 50 -5.29 -1.96 -3.90
C THR A 50 -5.22 -1.53 -2.43
N VAL A 51 -5.85 -0.39 -2.12
CA VAL A 51 -5.89 0.19 -0.78
C VAL A 51 -7.33 0.41 -0.37
N SER A 52 -7.69 -0.01 0.84
CA SER A 52 -8.98 0.25 1.46
C SER A 52 -8.78 0.55 2.95
N GLY A 53 -8.96 1.80 3.33
CA GLY A 53 -8.64 2.25 4.69
C GLY A 53 -7.19 1.93 5.07
N ASN A 54 -7.01 1.19 6.16
CA ASN A 54 -5.69 0.77 6.63
C ASN A 54 -5.19 -0.55 5.98
N THR A 55 -5.96 -1.13 5.05
CA THR A 55 -5.63 -2.41 4.43
C THR A 55 -5.09 -2.20 3.03
N VAL A 56 -3.95 -2.81 2.75
CA VAL A 56 -3.30 -2.85 1.44
C VAL A 56 -3.26 -4.31 0.96
N VAL A 57 -3.81 -4.60 -0.21
CA VAL A 57 -3.77 -5.92 -0.84
C VAL A 57 -2.83 -5.87 -2.03
N ILE A 58 -1.78 -6.66 -1.99
CA ILE A 58 -0.68 -6.70 -2.97
C ILE A 58 -0.76 -7.99 -3.77
N THR A 59 -0.77 -7.92 -5.09
CA THR A 59 -0.66 -9.07 -6.00
C THR A 59 0.83 -9.36 -6.24
N LEU A 60 1.36 -10.39 -5.59
CA LEU A 60 2.79 -10.70 -5.60
C LEU A 60 3.38 -11.08 -6.96
N SER A 61 2.52 -11.53 -7.91
CA SER A 61 2.92 -11.83 -9.29
C SER A 61 3.11 -10.58 -10.15
N ASN A 62 2.68 -9.41 -9.70
CA ASN A 62 2.87 -8.17 -10.44
C ASN A 62 4.36 -7.76 -10.44
N SER A 63 4.85 -7.29 -11.59
CA SER A 63 6.26 -6.92 -11.80
C SER A 63 6.78 -5.85 -10.83
N ASN A 64 5.90 -4.98 -10.33
CA ASN A 64 6.27 -3.96 -9.34
C ASN A 64 6.73 -4.54 -8.00
N PHE A 65 6.42 -5.82 -7.73
CA PHE A 65 6.82 -6.53 -6.50
C PHE A 65 7.87 -7.61 -6.75
N SER A 66 8.51 -7.62 -7.93
CA SER A 66 9.54 -8.60 -8.30
C SER A 66 10.75 -8.60 -7.35
N SER A 67 11.07 -7.46 -6.72
CA SER A 67 12.15 -7.35 -5.73
C SER A 67 11.93 -8.24 -4.50
N LEU A 68 10.68 -8.55 -4.13
CA LEU A 68 10.38 -9.51 -3.06
C LEU A 68 10.84 -10.93 -3.40
N ASN A 69 10.94 -11.27 -4.69
CA ASN A 69 11.44 -12.56 -5.13
C ASN A 69 12.96 -12.56 -5.32
N SER A 70 13.54 -11.47 -5.79
CA SER A 70 14.98 -11.37 -6.09
C SER A 70 15.83 -11.00 -4.86
N SER A 71 15.36 -10.05 -4.06
CA SER A 71 16.10 -9.52 -2.90
C SER A 71 15.53 -9.97 -1.56
N GLY A 72 14.33 -10.58 -1.57
CA GLY A 72 13.63 -10.98 -0.35
C GLY A 72 12.97 -9.83 0.41
N TRP A 73 13.13 -8.58 -0.01
CA TRP A 73 12.55 -7.42 0.66
C TRP A 73 12.34 -6.25 -0.29
N MET A 74 11.54 -5.27 0.14
CA MET A 74 11.42 -3.98 -0.55
C MET A 74 10.99 -2.85 0.39
N ASN A 75 11.41 -1.61 0.06
CA ASN A 75 10.79 -0.40 0.60
C ASN A 75 9.64 0.01 -0.32
N PHE A 76 8.42 -0.30 0.09
CA PHE A 76 7.21 0.08 -0.63
C PHE A 76 6.76 1.48 -0.20
N GLY A 77 7.46 2.50 -0.74
CA GLY A 77 7.32 3.90 -0.34
C GLY A 77 5.92 4.48 -0.60
N ALA A 78 5.22 4.03 -1.65
CA ALA A 78 3.87 4.50 -1.96
C ALA A 78 2.88 4.24 -0.82
N GLU A 79 3.12 3.18 -0.02
CA GLU A 79 2.27 2.81 1.10
C GLU A 79 2.99 2.91 2.45
N ALA A 80 4.12 3.61 2.48
CA ALA A 80 4.91 3.88 3.68
C ALA A 80 5.25 2.60 4.48
N MET A 81 5.67 1.52 3.78
CA MET A 81 6.00 0.25 4.44
C MET A 81 7.26 -0.41 3.88
N LEU A 82 7.92 -1.17 4.75
CA LEU A 82 8.93 -2.16 4.37
C LEU A 82 8.25 -3.52 4.32
N ILE A 83 8.55 -4.33 3.32
CA ILE A 83 8.03 -5.69 3.18
C ILE A 83 9.21 -6.64 3.15
N LEU A 84 9.17 -7.69 3.96
CA LEU A 84 10.17 -8.75 4.05
C LEU A 84 9.51 -10.10 3.76
N LYS A 85 10.09 -10.85 2.86
CA LYS A 85 9.74 -12.24 2.60
C LYS A 85 10.60 -13.12 3.49
N ILE A 86 9.98 -13.82 4.43
CA ILE A 86 10.68 -14.77 5.34
C ILE A 86 10.89 -16.11 4.63
N ASP A 87 9.82 -16.61 3.99
CA ASP A 87 9.83 -17.85 3.22
C ASP A 87 8.79 -17.81 2.09
N ALA A 88 8.46 -18.93 1.47
CA ALA A 88 7.52 -19.00 0.36
C ALA A 88 6.09 -18.58 0.75
N SER A 89 5.72 -18.71 2.02
CA SER A 89 4.37 -18.52 2.55
C SER A 89 4.26 -17.40 3.59
N THR A 90 5.38 -16.90 4.08
CA THR A 90 5.42 -15.98 5.22
C THR A 90 6.06 -14.65 4.84
N TYR A 91 5.34 -13.57 5.11
CA TYR A 91 5.81 -12.21 4.93
C TYR A 91 5.66 -11.42 6.23
N ARG A 92 6.51 -10.44 6.42
CA ARG A 92 6.36 -9.39 7.44
C ARG A 92 6.30 -8.04 6.76
N ALA A 93 5.52 -7.14 7.33
CA ALA A 93 5.46 -5.75 6.90
C ALA A 93 5.67 -4.83 8.11
N PHE A 94 6.34 -3.71 7.85
CA PHE A 94 6.73 -2.76 8.88
C PHE A 94 6.46 -1.34 8.38
N THR A 95 6.36 -0.38 9.30
CA THR A 95 6.48 1.03 8.89
C THR A 95 7.83 1.26 8.20
N ASN A 96 7.87 2.11 7.18
CA ASN A 96 9.14 2.60 6.66
C ASN A 96 9.62 3.90 7.32
N SER A 97 8.86 4.43 8.27
CA SER A 97 9.30 5.56 9.09
C SER A 97 10.28 5.08 10.15
N CYS A 98 11.53 5.49 10.05
CA CYS A 98 12.57 5.10 11.01
C CYS A 98 12.22 5.61 12.42
N PRO A 99 12.09 4.73 13.42
CA PRO A 99 11.71 5.12 14.78
C PRO A 99 12.67 6.15 15.41
N HIS A 100 13.93 6.13 14.99
CA HIS A 100 14.94 7.05 15.49
C HIS A 100 14.65 8.53 15.12
N GLN A 101 14.39 8.83 13.82
CA GLN A 101 14.17 10.22 13.34
C GLN A 101 13.30 10.30 12.07
N GLY A 102 12.41 9.34 11.82
CA GLY A 102 11.39 9.43 10.78
C GLY A 102 11.88 9.29 9.32
N ASN A 103 13.17 9.00 9.04
CA ASN A 103 13.62 8.77 7.68
C ASN A 103 12.91 7.57 7.05
N SER A 104 12.43 7.69 5.81
CA SER A 104 11.65 6.65 5.13
C SER A 104 12.28 6.11 3.84
N SER A 105 13.37 6.72 3.36
CA SER A 105 13.92 6.41 2.03
C SER A 105 15.23 5.62 2.05
N GLN A 106 16.00 5.71 3.14
CA GLN A 106 17.35 5.14 3.21
C GLN A 106 17.38 3.82 3.96
N TRP A 107 16.68 2.83 3.42
CA TRP A 107 16.62 1.49 4.01
C TRP A 107 17.45 0.49 3.25
N SER A 108 18.10 -0.42 3.97
CA SER A 108 18.70 -1.64 3.47
C SER A 108 18.38 -2.81 4.40
N TYR A 109 18.53 -4.04 3.91
CA TYR A 109 18.32 -5.24 4.71
C TYR A 109 19.59 -6.04 4.80
N ASN A 110 20.02 -6.34 6.02
CA ASN A 110 21.15 -7.18 6.32
C ASN A 110 20.66 -8.62 6.56
N THR A 111 20.83 -9.47 5.55
CA THR A 111 20.38 -10.87 5.57
C THR A 111 21.10 -11.72 6.59
N SER A 112 22.40 -11.46 6.86
CA SER A 112 23.19 -12.24 7.80
C SER A 112 22.83 -11.98 9.28
N GLN A 113 22.23 -10.81 9.55
CA GLN A 113 21.85 -10.40 10.92
C GLN A 113 20.34 -10.31 11.10
N ASP A 114 19.54 -10.59 10.06
CA ASP A 114 18.08 -10.48 10.03
C ASP A 114 17.57 -9.12 10.57
N ARG A 115 18.09 -8.00 10.00
CA ARG A 115 17.69 -6.68 10.45
C ARG A 115 17.63 -5.66 9.32
N PHE A 116 16.70 -4.74 9.44
CA PHE A 116 16.69 -3.53 8.63
C PHE A 116 17.70 -2.51 9.15
N VAL A 117 18.36 -1.81 8.22
CA VAL A 117 19.29 -0.73 8.53
C VAL A 117 18.77 0.56 7.90
N CYS A 118 18.55 1.57 8.72
CA CYS A 118 18.25 2.92 8.28
C CYS A 118 19.56 3.67 8.04
N GLY A 119 19.91 3.89 6.76
CA GLY A 119 21.19 4.47 6.36
C GLY A 119 21.41 5.94 6.78
N ALA A 120 20.32 6.67 7.13
CA ALA A 120 20.43 8.06 7.56
C ALA A 120 21.34 8.21 8.80
N HIS A 121 21.26 7.27 9.76
CA HIS A 121 22.05 7.31 10.99
C HIS A 121 22.61 5.93 11.37
N ASN A 122 22.59 4.98 10.45
CA ASN A 122 23.04 3.60 10.67
C ASN A 122 22.33 2.90 11.86
N SER A 123 21.04 3.23 12.07
CA SER A 123 20.21 2.57 13.06
C SER A 123 19.76 1.21 12.55
N GLN A 124 19.85 0.17 13.41
CA GLN A 124 19.59 -1.22 13.06
C GLN A 124 18.37 -1.74 13.81
N PHE A 125 17.46 -2.39 13.10
CA PHE A 125 16.16 -2.84 13.63
C PHE A 125 15.96 -4.32 13.36
N PRO A 126 15.91 -5.18 14.41
CA PRO A 126 15.52 -6.58 14.24
C PRO A 126 14.13 -6.73 13.61
N THR A 127 13.91 -7.84 12.92
CA THR A 127 12.64 -8.08 12.22
C THR A 127 11.65 -8.92 13.03
N ASP A 128 11.92 -9.15 14.31
CA ASP A 128 11.10 -9.98 15.21
C ASP A 128 9.83 -9.30 15.74
N CYS A 129 9.65 -7.99 15.46
CA CYS A 129 8.50 -7.19 15.89
C CYS A 129 8.40 -6.89 17.41
N THR A 130 9.40 -7.27 18.18
CA THR A 130 9.38 -7.16 19.64
C THR A 130 10.62 -6.48 20.21
N THR A 131 11.74 -6.57 19.52
CA THR A 131 13.02 -6.03 19.98
C THR A 131 13.25 -4.64 19.41
N ASN A 132 13.60 -3.70 20.28
CA ASN A 132 13.98 -2.37 19.88
C ASN A 132 15.24 -2.39 19.01
N GLY A 133 15.27 -1.46 18.04
CA GLY A 133 16.46 -1.19 17.27
C GLY A 133 17.56 -0.54 18.10
N THR A 134 18.76 -0.52 17.54
CA THR A 134 19.92 0.12 18.16
C THR A 134 20.64 1.06 17.22
N ARG A 135 21.23 2.11 17.78
CA ARG A 135 22.14 3.02 17.10
C ARG A 135 23.35 3.27 17.99
N ASN A 136 24.53 2.83 17.55
CA ASN A 136 25.76 2.94 18.35
C ASN A 136 25.61 2.39 19.78
N GLY A 137 24.84 1.31 19.95
CA GLY A 137 24.56 0.70 21.24
C GLY A 137 23.45 1.35 22.07
N ALA A 138 22.93 2.52 21.66
CA ALA A 138 21.77 3.16 22.29
C ALA A 138 20.45 2.67 21.67
N ASP A 139 19.35 2.74 22.42
CA ASP A 139 18.00 2.43 21.96
C ASP A 139 17.59 3.37 20.82
N ALA A 140 17.10 2.80 19.73
CA ALA A 140 16.61 3.53 18.56
C ALA A 140 15.09 3.37 18.37
N GLY A 141 14.39 2.75 19.31
CA GLY A 141 12.96 2.48 19.27
C GLY A 141 12.59 1.20 18.51
N LEU A 142 11.32 0.83 18.56
CA LEU A 142 10.79 -0.36 17.92
C LEU A 142 10.35 -0.06 16.48
N LEU A 143 10.81 -0.85 15.51
CA LEU A 143 10.29 -0.81 14.15
C LEU A 143 8.91 -1.48 14.12
N LYS A 144 7.86 -0.66 14.04
CA LYS A 144 6.47 -1.09 14.15
C LYS A 144 6.10 -2.08 13.04
N CYS A 145 5.57 -3.24 13.44
CA CYS A 145 5.05 -4.25 12.53
C CYS A 145 3.57 -4.02 12.19
N TYR A 146 3.19 -4.48 11.01
CA TYR A 146 1.82 -4.57 10.54
C TYR A 146 1.38 -6.03 10.46
N THR A 147 0.09 -6.28 10.57
CA THR A 147 -0.46 -7.64 10.37
C THR A 147 -0.41 -8.02 8.91
N THR A 148 0.02 -9.24 8.61
CA THR A 148 0.11 -9.76 7.25
C THR A 148 -0.62 -11.09 7.11
N VAL A 149 -1.32 -11.28 5.99
CA VAL A 149 -1.96 -12.55 5.60
C VAL A 149 -1.67 -12.80 4.13
N LEU A 150 -1.13 -13.97 3.80
CA LEU A 150 -0.96 -14.42 2.41
C LEU A 150 -2.08 -15.38 2.05
N ASN A 151 -2.79 -15.10 0.97
CA ASN A 151 -3.80 -15.99 0.39
C ASN A 151 -3.79 -15.87 -1.14
N ASP A 152 -3.71 -17.01 -1.84
CA ASP A 152 -3.78 -17.09 -3.32
C ASP A 152 -2.86 -16.09 -4.05
N GLY A 153 -1.61 -15.97 -3.59
CA GLY A 153 -0.62 -15.06 -4.19
C GLY A 153 -0.89 -13.58 -3.93
N LYS A 154 -1.85 -13.26 -3.06
CA LYS A 154 -2.14 -11.90 -2.59
C LYS A 154 -1.70 -11.73 -1.14
N LEU A 155 -0.84 -10.76 -0.90
CA LEU A 155 -0.42 -10.36 0.43
C LEU A 155 -1.30 -9.22 0.92
N THR A 156 -2.08 -9.49 1.95
CA THR A 156 -2.88 -8.47 2.65
C THR A 156 -2.08 -7.94 3.83
N VAL A 157 -1.89 -6.62 3.88
CA VAL A 157 -1.22 -5.92 4.98
C VAL A 157 -2.23 -4.98 5.64
N THR A 158 -2.40 -5.11 6.95
CA THR A 158 -3.25 -4.21 7.75
C THR A 158 -2.36 -3.33 8.64
N LYS A 159 -2.36 -2.04 8.37
CA LYS A 159 -1.64 -1.04 9.15
C LYS A 159 -2.39 -0.76 10.46
N SER A 160 -1.69 -0.80 11.56
CA SER A 160 -2.23 -0.55 12.91
C SER A 160 -1.87 0.84 13.40
#